data_777a6841d76d95a1040a910243993a6a
#
_entry.id   777a6841d76d95a1040a910243993a6a
#
_cell.length_a   1.000
_cell.length_b   1.000
_cell.length_c   1.000
_cell.angle_alpha   90.00
_cell.angle_beta   90.00
_cell.angle_gamma   90.00
#
_symmetry.space_group_name_H-M   'P 1'
#
loop_
_entity.id
_entity.type
_entity.pdbx_description
1 polymer ?
#
loop_
_entity_poly.entity_id
_entity_poly.type
_entity_poly.pdbx_seq_one_letter_code
_entity_poly.pdbx_strand_id
1 'polypeptide(L)'
;MSGLNKGVGKVEVAVKWDPSPAGSPAHDLDLVAAVYPADAPYGPPAHLVHFDSRSPDGTITLHRDSRTGQGFGYDEAMTVELDRIAARYARVVVGVAIQQGGGRLTFGQVARTGVRVREGYTDLLEDTLGSVADATAATIAEFVRDGAEDGGGGNGDGGDGSGEWLFRPLLRGFDIDPSTFGTVMGARPA
;
A
#
# COMPACT_ATOMS: atom_id res chain seq x y z
N MET A 1 18.36 -22.74 -1.41
CA MET A 1 18.84 -21.68 -2.33
C MET A 1 18.44 -20.35 -1.74
N SER A 2 19.39 -19.61 -1.25
CA SER A 2 19.17 -18.24 -0.78
C SER A 2 18.87 -17.39 -2.01
N GLY A 3 17.59 -17.08 -2.26
CA GLY A 3 17.25 -16.01 -3.15
C GLY A 3 17.90 -14.74 -2.63
N LEU A 4 18.86 -14.20 -3.35
CA LEU A 4 19.37 -12.86 -3.11
C LEU A 4 18.14 -11.94 -3.10
N ASN A 5 17.80 -11.39 -1.95
CA ASN A 5 16.81 -10.32 -1.83
C ASN A 5 17.38 -9.12 -2.57
N LYS A 6 17.12 -9.08 -3.86
CA LYS A 6 17.45 -7.90 -4.67
C LYS A 6 16.56 -6.77 -4.20
N GLY A 7 17.16 -5.66 -3.80
CA GLY A 7 16.43 -4.46 -3.45
C GLY A 7 15.53 -3.99 -4.59
N VAL A 8 14.44 -3.32 -4.25
CA VAL A 8 13.50 -2.73 -5.20
C VAL A 8 13.66 -1.21 -5.26
N GLY A 9 13.59 -0.65 -6.45
CA GLY A 9 13.81 0.78 -6.66
C GLY A 9 12.54 1.56 -7.02
N LYS A 10 11.77 1.05 -7.99
CA LYS A 10 10.53 1.69 -8.45
C LYS A 10 9.48 0.61 -8.69
N VAL A 11 8.36 0.73 -8.00
CA VAL A 11 7.28 -0.24 -8.07
C VAL A 11 5.96 0.41 -8.45
N GLU A 12 5.09 -0.37 -9.10
CA GLU A 12 3.69 -0.06 -9.32
C GLU A 12 2.83 -0.94 -8.44
N VAL A 13 1.90 -0.35 -7.73
CA VAL A 13 0.83 -1.04 -6.99
C VAL A 13 -0.48 -0.72 -7.68
N ALA A 14 -1.26 -1.73 -8.01
CA ALA A 14 -2.50 -1.57 -8.76
C ALA A 14 -3.62 -2.41 -8.16
N VAL A 15 -4.86 -1.93 -8.28
CA VAL A 15 -6.07 -2.60 -7.86
C VAL A 15 -7.09 -2.61 -8.99
N LYS A 16 -7.86 -3.67 -9.09
CA LYS A 16 -8.99 -3.82 -10.01
C LYS A 16 -10.19 -4.39 -9.29
N TRP A 17 -11.37 -4.07 -9.80
CA TRP A 17 -12.65 -4.65 -9.36
C TRP A 17 -13.68 -4.52 -10.47
N ASP A 18 -14.75 -5.31 -10.40
CA ASP A 18 -15.87 -5.13 -11.31
C ASP A 18 -16.83 -4.05 -10.79
N PRO A 19 -17.50 -3.32 -11.70
CA PRO A 19 -18.54 -2.37 -11.33
C PRO A 19 -19.63 -3.03 -10.48
N SER A 20 -20.26 -2.25 -9.60
CA SER A 20 -21.42 -2.69 -8.87
C SER A 20 -22.59 -3.06 -9.81
N PRO A 21 -23.52 -3.94 -9.39
CA PRO A 21 -24.71 -4.23 -10.15
C PRO A 21 -25.51 -2.96 -10.48
N ALA A 22 -26.19 -2.98 -11.65
CA ALA A 22 -27.03 -1.88 -12.07
C ALA A 22 -28.10 -1.54 -11.01
N GLY A 23 -28.22 -0.25 -10.68
CA GLY A 23 -29.13 0.25 -9.66
C GLY A 23 -28.60 0.20 -8.22
N SER A 24 -27.40 -0.34 -8.01
CA SER A 24 -26.69 -0.31 -6.74
C SER A 24 -25.72 0.87 -6.66
N PRO A 25 -25.37 1.37 -5.44
CA PRO A 25 -24.31 2.33 -5.29
C PRO A 25 -22.99 1.82 -5.89
N ALA A 26 -22.20 2.70 -6.47
CA ALA A 26 -20.91 2.33 -7.05
C ALA A 26 -19.96 1.75 -5.99
N HIS A 27 -19.26 0.67 -6.36
CA HIS A 27 -18.14 0.17 -5.57
C HIS A 27 -16.92 1.03 -5.90
N ASP A 28 -16.35 1.65 -4.89
CA ASP A 28 -15.24 2.59 -4.98
C ASP A 28 -14.10 2.13 -4.06
N LEU A 29 -13.00 1.71 -4.64
CA LEU A 29 -11.83 1.19 -3.93
C LEU A 29 -10.65 2.13 -4.17
N ASP A 30 -10.07 2.65 -3.10
CA ASP A 30 -8.98 3.60 -3.16
C ASP A 30 -7.66 3.01 -2.66
N LEU A 31 -6.58 3.21 -3.43
CA LEU A 31 -5.22 2.95 -2.97
C LEU A 31 -4.77 4.02 -1.98
N VAL A 32 -4.12 3.59 -0.92
CA VAL A 32 -3.52 4.44 0.11
C VAL A 32 -2.09 4.02 0.35
N ALA A 33 -1.16 4.95 0.32
CA ALA A 33 0.21 4.74 0.77
C ALA A 33 0.50 5.58 2.01
N ALA A 34 1.15 4.97 2.99
CA ALA A 34 1.62 5.62 4.20
C ALA A 34 3.15 5.55 4.26
N VAL A 35 3.79 6.69 4.53
CA VAL A 35 5.25 6.81 4.61
C VAL A 35 5.64 7.07 6.05
N TYR A 36 6.59 6.29 6.55
CA TYR A 36 6.99 6.28 7.96
C TYR A 36 8.43 6.75 8.13
N PRO A 37 8.68 7.58 9.16
CA PRO A 37 10.02 8.05 9.47
C PRO A 37 10.92 6.92 9.98
N ALA A 38 12.22 7.08 9.78
CA ALA A 38 13.21 6.07 10.16
C ALA A 38 13.32 5.88 11.68
N ASP A 39 13.08 6.94 12.45
CA ASP A 39 13.11 6.92 13.91
C ASP A 39 11.82 6.35 14.55
N ALA A 40 10.74 6.20 13.76
CA ALA A 40 9.47 5.64 14.22
C ALA A 40 8.74 4.88 13.09
N PRO A 41 9.32 3.79 12.53
CA PRO A 41 8.77 3.11 11.35
C PRO A 41 7.44 2.41 11.59
N TYR A 42 7.05 2.24 12.84
CA TYR A 42 5.77 1.64 13.27
C TYR A 42 4.88 2.62 14.05
N GLY A 43 5.29 3.87 14.12
CA GLY A 43 4.52 4.97 14.71
C GLY A 43 3.52 5.57 13.73
N PRO A 44 3.07 6.80 13.99
CA PRO A 44 2.23 7.52 13.05
C PRO A 44 2.94 7.76 11.72
N PRO A 45 2.24 7.70 10.57
CA PRO A 45 2.83 8.03 9.29
C PRO A 45 3.25 9.50 9.23
N ALA A 46 4.37 9.78 8.55
CA ALA A 46 4.81 11.14 8.29
C ALA A 46 3.87 11.84 7.29
N HIS A 47 3.40 11.11 6.30
CA HIS A 47 2.38 11.57 5.35
C HIS A 47 1.66 10.39 4.70
N LEU A 48 0.50 10.69 4.15
CA LEU A 48 -0.35 9.76 3.40
C LEU A 48 -0.46 10.21 1.94
N VAL A 49 -0.59 9.26 1.03
CA VAL A 49 -0.86 9.51 -0.39
C VAL A 49 -2.09 8.72 -0.80
N HIS A 50 -3.11 9.40 -1.30
CA HIS A 50 -4.35 8.84 -1.83
C HIS A 50 -5.00 9.86 -2.76
N PHE A 51 -6.22 9.61 -3.27
CA PHE A 51 -6.89 10.48 -4.24
C PHE A 51 -6.98 11.96 -3.82
N ASP A 52 -7.08 12.25 -2.53
CA ASP A 52 -7.20 13.61 -1.96
C ASP A 52 -5.94 14.09 -1.22
N SER A 53 -4.84 13.35 -1.31
CA SER A 53 -3.58 13.71 -0.65
C SER A 53 -2.39 13.30 -1.50
N ARG A 54 -1.58 14.27 -1.91
CA ARG A 54 -0.39 14.04 -2.74
C ARG A 54 0.87 13.87 -1.91
N SER A 55 1.81 13.11 -2.44
CA SER A 55 3.16 13.03 -1.90
C SER A 55 3.83 14.40 -1.92
N PRO A 56 4.35 14.90 -0.77
CA PRO A 56 4.98 16.21 -0.69
C PRO A 56 6.23 16.35 -1.56
N ASP A 57 6.93 15.25 -1.78
CA ASP A 57 8.20 15.18 -2.54
C ASP A 57 8.03 14.59 -3.95
N GLY A 58 6.82 14.18 -4.33
CA GLY A 58 6.51 13.60 -5.63
C GLY A 58 7.07 12.20 -5.84
N THR A 59 7.47 11.48 -4.78
CA THR A 59 8.02 10.12 -4.89
C THR A 59 6.96 9.06 -5.02
N ILE A 60 5.71 9.35 -4.64
CA ILE A 60 4.57 8.47 -4.77
C ILE A 60 3.50 9.18 -5.58
N THR A 61 3.05 8.54 -6.67
CA THR A 61 2.09 9.14 -7.60
C THR A 61 0.93 8.20 -7.87
N LEU A 62 -0.29 8.65 -7.62
CA LEU A 62 -1.51 7.98 -8.05
C LEU A 62 -1.78 8.37 -9.51
N HIS A 63 -1.79 7.39 -10.44
CA HIS A 63 -1.93 7.63 -11.88
C HIS A 63 -3.35 7.52 -12.38
N ARG A 64 -4.10 6.58 -11.82
CA ARG A 64 -5.49 6.33 -12.15
C ARG A 64 -6.29 6.33 -10.85
N ASP A 65 -7.46 6.90 -10.96
CA ASP A 65 -8.46 6.98 -9.91
C ASP A 65 -9.81 6.67 -10.57
N SER A 66 -10.35 5.48 -10.29
CA SER A 66 -11.65 5.06 -10.78
C SER A 66 -12.63 4.95 -9.61
N ARG A 67 -13.78 5.55 -9.75
CA ARG A 67 -14.85 5.49 -8.72
C ARG A 67 -15.86 4.39 -8.97
N THR A 68 -15.73 3.65 -10.04
CA THR A 68 -16.78 2.70 -10.47
C THR A 68 -16.26 1.32 -10.86
N GLY A 69 -14.94 1.16 -11.05
CA GLY A 69 -14.38 -0.08 -11.60
C GLY A 69 -14.74 -0.34 -13.05
N GLN A 70 -15.16 0.68 -13.80
CA GLN A 70 -15.50 0.53 -15.21
C GLN A 70 -14.25 0.69 -16.08
N GLY A 71 -14.01 -0.27 -16.96
CA GLY A 71 -12.90 -0.23 -17.89
C GLY A 71 -12.20 -1.57 -18.04
N PHE A 72 -11.07 -1.53 -18.74
CA PHE A 72 -10.22 -2.71 -18.94
C PHE A 72 -8.95 -2.59 -18.09
N GLY A 73 -8.50 -3.69 -17.52
CA GLY A 73 -7.27 -3.78 -16.75
C GLY A 73 -7.45 -3.34 -15.30
N TYR A 74 -6.46 -2.64 -14.77
CA TYR A 74 -6.48 -2.13 -13.40
C TYR A 74 -7.18 -0.77 -13.34
N ASP A 75 -7.99 -0.58 -12.31
CA ASP A 75 -8.86 0.60 -12.14
C ASP A 75 -8.14 1.74 -11.45
N GLU A 76 -7.27 1.41 -10.49
CA GLU A 76 -6.32 2.33 -9.89
C GLU A 76 -4.90 1.81 -9.97
N ALA A 77 -3.95 2.71 -10.09
CA ALA A 77 -2.53 2.41 -10.07
C ALA A 77 -1.72 3.53 -9.42
N MET A 78 -0.76 3.13 -8.60
CA MET A 78 0.14 4.01 -7.87
C MET A 78 1.58 3.61 -8.15
N THR A 79 2.43 4.57 -8.47
CA THR A 79 3.88 4.36 -8.56
C THR A 79 4.55 4.84 -7.29
N VAL A 80 5.44 4.01 -6.74
CA VAL A 80 6.30 4.32 -5.60
C VAL A 80 7.75 4.32 -6.08
N GLU A 81 8.39 5.48 -6.12
CA GLU A 81 9.79 5.65 -6.51
C GLU A 81 10.69 5.59 -5.27
N LEU A 82 10.92 4.38 -4.77
CA LEU A 82 11.65 4.11 -3.54
C LEU A 82 13.05 4.70 -3.54
N ASP A 83 13.75 4.63 -4.69
CA ASP A 83 15.10 5.18 -4.86
C ASP A 83 15.17 6.70 -4.63
N ARG A 84 14.05 7.40 -4.75
CA ARG A 84 13.96 8.86 -4.57
C ARG A 84 13.47 9.28 -3.19
N ILE A 85 13.00 8.32 -2.39
CA ILE A 85 12.51 8.59 -1.03
C ILE A 85 13.69 8.99 -0.14
N ALA A 86 13.57 10.11 0.55
CA ALA A 86 14.62 10.65 1.41
C ALA A 86 15.01 9.67 2.54
N ALA A 87 16.29 9.70 2.94
CA ALA A 87 16.87 8.81 3.96
C ALA A 87 16.17 8.89 5.32
N ARG A 88 15.51 10.00 5.63
CA ARG A 88 14.71 10.15 6.86
C ARG A 88 13.48 9.26 6.93
N TYR A 89 13.10 8.62 5.83
CA TYR A 89 12.00 7.67 5.76
C TYR A 89 12.54 6.26 5.54
N ALA A 90 12.02 5.30 6.30
CA ALA A 90 12.52 3.93 6.27
C ALA A 90 11.46 2.88 5.94
N ARG A 91 10.19 3.25 5.85
CA ARG A 91 9.12 2.31 5.56
C ARG A 91 8.00 2.95 4.77
N VAL A 92 7.45 2.21 3.80
CA VAL A 92 6.24 2.56 3.07
C VAL A 92 5.29 1.38 3.14
N VAL A 93 4.04 1.62 3.50
CA VAL A 93 2.97 0.61 3.46
C VAL A 93 1.93 1.06 2.44
N VAL A 94 1.52 0.15 1.57
CA VAL A 94 0.45 0.41 0.60
C VAL A 94 -0.72 -0.51 0.90
N GLY A 95 -1.91 0.04 0.87
CA GLY A 95 -3.15 -0.68 1.08
C GLY A 95 -4.27 -0.17 0.21
N VAL A 96 -5.43 -0.78 0.35
CA VAL A 96 -6.66 -0.44 -0.35
C VAL A 96 -7.82 -0.36 0.64
N ALA A 97 -8.67 0.63 0.49
CA ALA A 97 -9.86 0.81 1.31
C ALA A 97 -11.10 0.94 0.42
N ILE A 98 -12.22 0.38 0.88
CA ILE A 98 -13.50 0.49 0.19
C ILE A 98 -14.24 1.68 0.77
N GLN A 99 -14.69 2.63 -0.08
CA GLN A 99 -15.55 3.72 0.35
C GLN A 99 -16.89 3.17 0.83
N GLN A 100 -17.31 3.57 2.03
CA GLN A 100 -18.54 3.12 2.67
C GLN A 100 -19.63 4.17 2.48
N GLY A 101 -20.71 3.85 1.81
CA GLY A 101 -21.74 4.84 1.50
C GLY A 101 -23.18 4.41 1.83
N GLY A 102 -23.44 3.13 1.96
CA GLY A 102 -24.80 2.59 2.13
C GLY A 102 -24.89 1.39 3.06
N GLY A 103 -24.03 1.30 4.04
CA GLY A 103 -23.86 0.14 4.91
C GLY A 103 -22.45 -0.44 4.76
N ARG A 104 -22.17 -1.49 5.53
CA ARG A 104 -20.84 -2.12 5.51
C ARG A 104 -20.64 -2.92 4.22
N LEU A 105 -19.66 -2.52 3.41
CA LEU A 105 -19.23 -3.20 2.19
C LEU A 105 -17.84 -3.80 2.39
N THR A 106 -17.70 -5.11 2.11
CA THR A 106 -16.45 -5.86 2.26
C THR A 106 -15.89 -6.29 0.90
N PHE A 107 -14.60 -6.69 0.86
CA PHE A 107 -13.99 -7.19 -0.37
C PHE A 107 -14.73 -8.40 -0.96
N GLY A 108 -15.26 -9.29 -0.12
CA GLY A 108 -16.05 -10.45 -0.57
C GLY A 108 -17.36 -10.09 -1.27
N GLN A 109 -17.86 -8.88 -1.08
CA GLN A 109 -19.08 -8.37 -1.73
C GLN A 109 -18.78 -7.58 -3.01
N VAL A 110 -17.52 -7.30 -3.28
CA VAL A 110 -17.07 -6.65 -4.53
C VAL A 110 -16.55 -7.72 -5.48
N ALA A 111 -17.13 -7.75 -6.70
CA ALA A 111 -16.77 -8.79 -7.65
C ALA A 111 -15.39 -8.56 -8.26
N ARG A 112 -14.64 -9.65 -8.45
CA ARG A 112 -13.34 -9.72 -9.13
C ARG A 112 -12.31 -8.71 -8.64
N THR A 113 -12.23 -8.53 -7.34
CA THR A 113 -11.14 -7.75 -6.75
C THR A 113 -9.80 -8.41 -7.05
N GLY A 114 -8.80 -7.60 -7.33
CA GLY A 114 -7.43 -8.07 -7.52
C GLY A 114 -6.44 -6.96 -7.27
N VAL A 115 -5.30 -7.30 -6.71
CA VAL A 115 -4.18 -6.40 -6.48
C VAL A 115 -2.92 -6.95 -7.12
N ARG A 116 -2.03 -6.07 -7.55
CA ARG A 116 -0.74 -6.42 -8.12
C ARG A 116 0.33 -5.45 -7.63
N VAL A 117 1.49 -5.98 -7.31
CA VAL A 117 2.73 -5.21 -7.13
C VAL A 117 3.73 -5.65 -8.18
N ARG A 118 4.31 -4.70 -8.91
CA ARG A 118 5.20 -4.96 -10.02
C ARG A 118 6.41 -4.03 -9.99
N GLU A 119 7.58 -4.57 -10.29
CA GLU A 119 8.78 -3.80 -10.62
C GLU A 119 9.15 -4.04 -12.09
N GLY A 120 9.08 -3.00 -12.93
CA GLY A 120 9.25 -3.14 -14.37
C GLY A 120 8.25 -4.14 -14.96
N TYR A 121 8.75 -5.24 -15.51
CA TYR A 121 7.95 -6.33 -16.07
C TYR A 121 7.80 -7.53 -15.12
N THR A 122 8.32 -7.44 -13.90
CA THR A 122 8.30 -8.53 -12.92
C THR A 122 7.18 -8.32 -11.91
N ASP A 123 6.25 -9.26 -11.85
CA ASP A 123 5.22 -9.28 -10.82
C ASP A 123 5.82 -9.79 -9.50
N LEU A 124 5.77 -8.96 -8.46
CA LEU A 124 6.23 -9.28 -7.12
C LEU A 124 5.11 -9.89 -6.28
N LEU A 125 3.86 -9.50 -6.58
CA LEU A 125 2.66 -9.98 -5.91
C LEU A 125 1.46 -9.88 -6.87
N GLU A 126 0.64 -10.91 -6.89
CA GLU A 126 -0.74 -10.89 -7.37
C GLU A 126 -1.63 -11.59 -6.34
N ASP A 127 -2.75 -10.99 -5.98
CA ASP A 127 -3.72 -11.54 -5.04
C ASP A 127 -5.15 -11.10 -5.36
N THR A 128 -6.13 -11.90 -4.98
CA THR A 128 -7.55 -11.62 -5.19
C THR A 128 -8.24 -10.98 -4.00
N LEU A 129 -7.52 -10.72 -2.90
CA LEU A 129 -8.07 -10.29 -1.61
C LEU A 129 -9.04 -11.30 -0.95
N GLY A 130 -9.04 -12.56 -1.43
CA GLY A 130 -9.92 -13.61 -0.89
C GLY A 130 -9.65 -13.95 0.57
N SER A 131 -8.40 -13.86 1.04
CA SER A 131 -8.03 -14.10 2.44
C SER A 131 -8.49 -12.99 3.39
N VAL A 132 -8.87 -11.84 2.86
CA VAL A 132 -9.37 -10.67 3.62
C VAL A 132 -10.80 -10.30 3.17
N ALA A 133 -11.55 -11.26 2.67
CA ALA A 133 -12.89 -11.04 2.10
C ALA A 133 -13.87 -10.35 3.07
N ASP A 134 -13.75 -10.58 4.37
CA ASP A 134 -14.61 -9.97 5.39
C ASP A 134 -14.17 -8.57 5.83
N ALA A 135 -13.05 -8.07 5.29
CA ALA A 135 -12.51 -6.77 5.63
C ALA A 135 -13.08 -5.65 4.76
N THR A 136 -13.03 -4.43 5.27
CA THR A 136 -13.43 -3.20 4.56
C THR A 136 -12.22 -2.43 4.01
N ALA A 137 -11.03 -2.73 4.52
CA ALA A 137 -9.75 -2.23 4.06
C ALA A 137 -8.68 -3.31 4.26
N ALA A 138 -7.61 -3.25 3.50
CA ALA A 138 -6.50 -4.20 3.63
C ALA A 138 -5.17 -3.55 3.22
N THR A 139 -4.10 -3.88 3.94
CA THR A 139 -2.75 -3.67 3.43
C THR A 139 -2.46 -4.67 2.32
N ILE A 140 -1.60 -4.28 1.39
CA ILE A 140 -1.18 -5.10 0.24
C ILE A 140 0.29 -5.47 0.39
N ALA A 141 1.13 -4.48 0.64
CA ALA A 141 2.58 -4.62 0.66
C ALA A 141 3.23 -3.60 1.58
N GLU A 142 4.41 -3.94 2.06
CA GLU A 142 5.32 -2.98 2.68
C GLU A 142 6.68 -3.00 2.00
N PHE A 143 7.33 -1.86 2.04
CA PHE A 143 8.69 -1.65 1.60
C PHE A 143 9.48 -1.10 2.78
N VAL A 144 10.59 -1.74 3.11
CA VAL A 144 11.40 -1.40 4.29
C VAL A 144 12.85 -1.21 3.87
N ARG A 145 13.51 -0.17 4.37
CA ARG A 145 14.96 -0.04 4.18
C ARG A 145 15.68 -1.11 4.97
N ASP A 146 16.67 -1.73 4.35
CA ASP A 146 17.53 -2.69 5.03
C ASP A 146 18.21 -2.03 6.24
N GLY A 147 18.19 -2.71 7.39
CA GLY A 147 18.70 -2.18 8.65
C GLY A 147 17.73 -1.31 9.47
N ALA A 148 16.54 -1.03 8.97
CA ALA A 148 15.56 -0.21 9.70
C ALA A 148 14.77 -0.97 10.78
N GLU A 149 14.89 -2.29 10.85
CA GLU A 149 14.06 -3.12 11.74
C GLU A 149 14.54 -3.19 13.19
N ASP A 150 15.81 -2.92 13.43
CA ASP A 150 16.39 -2.99 14.76
C ASP A 150 16.42 -1.59 15.41
N GLY A 151 15.31 -1.21 16.01
CA GLY A 151 15.25 -0.09 16.97
C GLY A 151 16.04 -0.38 18.27
N GLY A 152 17.09 -1.17 18.18
CA GLY A 152 18.03 -1.46 19.26
C GLY A 152 19.28 -0.62 19.10
N GLY A 153 19.54 0.24 20.09
CA GLY A 153 20.73 1.10 20.16
C GLY A 153 22.03 0.32 19.93
N GLY A 154 22.47 0.26 18.69
CA GLY A 154 23.82 -0.13 18.31
C GLY A 154 24.60 1.13 18.01
N ASN A 155 25.66 1.39 18.78
CA ASN A 155 26.72 2.29 18.40
C ASN A 155 27.32 1.78 17.08
N GLY A 156 26.84 2.27 15.95
CA GLY A 156 27.33 1.93 14.64
C GLY A 156 27.40 3.20 13.81
N ASP A 157 28.61 3.49 13.42
CA ASP A 157 29.09 4.41 12.41
C ASP A 157 28.01 4.82 11.39
N GLY A 158 27.85 6.13 11.19
CA GLY A 158 26.77 6.75 10.44
C GLY A 158 26.51 6.13 9.08
N GLY A 159 25.59 5.19 9.04
CA GLY A 159 24.99 4.74 7.78
C GLY A 159 24.29 5.93 7.13
N ASP A 160 24.66 6.24 5.90
CA ASP A 160 24.16 7.37 5.11
C ASP A 160 22.67 7.25 4.70
N GLY A 161 21.91 6.33 5.32
CA GLY A 161 20.52 6.09 4.98
C GLY A 161 20.30 5.52 3.57
N SER A 162 21.35 5.01 2.94
CA SER A 162 21.35 4.45 1.58
C SER A 162 20.95 2.97 1.51
N GLY A 163 20.41 2.39 2.60
CA GLY A 163 19.98 1.00 2.62
C GLY A 163 18.99 0.68 1.49
N GLU A 164 19.20 -0.50 0.85
CA GLU A 164 18.29 -1.01 -0.16
C GLU A 164 16.87 -1.14 0.40
N TRP A 165 15.89 -0.93 -0.48
CA TRP A 165 14.50 -1.17 -0.14
C TRP A 165 14.14 -2.63 -0.38
N LEU A 166 13.56 -3.27 0.63
CA LEU A 166 13.10 -4.65 0.58
C LEU A 166 11.58 -4.67 0.45
N PHE A 167 11.10 -5.46 -0.51
CA PHE A 167 9.67 -5.72 -0.67
C PHE A 167 9.23 -6.86 0.25
N ARG A 168 8.07 -6.68 0.90
CA ARG A 168 7.40 -7.72 1.67
C ARG A 168 5.90 -7.73 1.36
N PRO A 169 5.32 -8.89 1.04
CA PRO A 169 3.87 -9.03 1.06
C PRO A 169 3.34 -8.73 2.47
N LEU A 170 2.25 -7.96 2.55
CA LEU A 170 1.61 -7.64 3.82
C LEU A 170 0.09 -7.61 3.63
N LEU A 171 -0.51 -8.76 3.49
CA LEU A 171 -1.95 -8.89 3.31
C LEU A 171 -2.65 -9.03 4.66
N ARG A 172 -3.14 -7.92 5.18
CA ARG A 172 -3.83 -7.85 6.47
C ARG A 172 -5.13 -7.06 6.32
N GLY A 173 -6.24 -7.66 6.74
CA GLY A 173 -7.56 -7.04 6.72
C GLY A 173 -7.81 -6.14 7.92
N PHE A 174 -8.63 -5.11 7.69
CA PHE A 174 -9.11 -4.15 8.69
C PHE A 174 -10.61 -3.95 8.51
N ASP A 175 -11.33 -3.85 9.61
CA ASP A 175 -12.74 -3.45 9.63
C ASP A 175 -12.82 -2.02 10.17
N ILE A 176 -12.56 -1.06 9.30
CA ILE A 176 -12.34 0.33 9.68
C ILE A 176 -12.77 1.27 8.55
N ASP A 177 -13.14 2.49 8.91
CA ASP A 177 -13.46 3.56 7.97
C ASP A 177 -12.21 3.98 7.15
N PRO A 178 -12.36 4.26 5.86
CA PRO A 178 -11.24 4.69 5.00
C PRO A 178 -10.46 5.89 5.55
N SER A 179 -11.13 6.84 6.17
CA SER A 179 -10.48 8.02 6.76
C SER A 179 -9.53 7.70 7.92
N THR A 180 -9.76 6.60 8.60
CA THR A 180 -8.93 6.13 9.72
C THR A 180 -7.88 5.11 9.26
N PHE A 181 -8.17 4.35 8.20
CA PHE A 181 -7.30 3.27 7.72
C PHE A 181 -5.85 3.74 7.49
N GLY A 182 -5.65 4.84 6.79
CA GLY A 182 -4.33 5.36 6.49
C GLY A 182 -3.46 5.62 7.73
N THR A 183 -4.07 5.99 8.85
CA THR A 183 -3.35 6.30 10.10
C THR A 183 -2.95 5.07 10.91
N VAL A 184 -3.62 3.93 10.70
CA VAL A 184 -3.41 2.71 11.50
C VAL A 184 -2.84 1.54 10.71
N MET A 185 -2.87 1.60 9.37
CA MET A 185 -2.51 0.47 8.51
C MET A 185 -1.09 -0.06 8.73
N GLY A 186 -0.16 0.78 9.16
CA GLY A 186 1.23 0.40 9.38
C GLY A 186 1.58 0.08 10.83
N ALA A 187 0.63 0.16 11.75
CA ALA A 187 0.87 -0.22 13.15
C ALA A 187 1.19 -1.71 13.28
N ARG A 188 2.03 -2.06 14.24
CA ARG A 188 2.29 -3.48 14.54
C ARG A 188 0.99 -4.17 14.95
N PRO A 189 0.78 -5.41 14.54
CA PRO A 189 -0.28 -6.23 15.11
C PRO A 189 -0.14 -6.31 16.64
N ALA A 190 -1.27 -6.22 17.34
CA ALA A 190 -1.30 -6.41 18.78
C ALA A 190 -0.96 -7.85 19.15
#